data_cade52021dde6e1ab93161b252a4d04a
#
_entry.id   cade52021dde6e1ab93161b252a4d04a
#
_cell.length_a   1.000
_cell.length_b   1.000
_cell.length_c   1.000
_cell.angle_alpha   90.00
_cell.angle_beta   90.00
_cell.angle_gamma   90.00
#
_symmetry.space_group_name_H-M   'P 1'
#
loop_
_entity.id
_entity.type
_entity.pdbx_description
1 polymer ?
#
loop_
_entity_poly.entity_id
_entity_poly.type
_entity_poly.pdbx_seq_one_letter_code
_entity_poly.pdbx_strand_id
1 'polypeptide(L)'
;MEAQGLKSLESRYSVHQTMDRLEELLRGKGIKIFARFDQAAEALAVGIAMPPMELLIFGDPKTGSPLMIKYPSLAIDLPLKALAWESEEKKVYLSFNSTDYFVGRHHVAGEPFKPVEGLLAQAVDEEPGPAQAKGR
;
A
#
# COMPACT_ATOMS: atom_id res chain seq x y z
N MET A 1 0.99 14.45 -6.46
CA MET A 1 0.26 14.56 -5.19
C MET A 1 1.23 14.87 -4.08
N GLU A 2 0.89 15.91 -3.30
CA GLU A 2 1.83 16.48 -2.35
C GLU A 2 1.30 16.44 -0.91
N ALA A 3 0.62 15.37 -0.55
CA ALA A 3 0.14 15.24 0.83
C ALA A 3 1.29 14.98 1.78
N GLN A 4 1.20 15.55 2.97
CA GLN A 4 2.24 15.41 3.99
C GLN A 4 2.40 13.94 4.38
N GLY A 5 3.65 13.46 4.37
CA GLY A 5 3.96 12.08 4.76
C GLY A 5 3.66 11.05 3.70
N LEU A 6 3.18 11.47 2.54
CA LEU A 6 2.83 10.54 1.48
C LEU A 6 4.06 10.23 0.62
N LYS A 7 4.25 8.95 0.32
CA LYS A 7 5.22 8.50 -0.68
C LYS A 7 4.47 7.92 -1.86
N SER A 8 5.00 8.14 -3.07
CA SER A 8 4.42 7.59 -4.28
C SER A 8 5.51 6.96 -5.12
N LEU A 9 5.28 5.73 -5.54
CA LEU A 9 6.21 4.97 -6.38
C LEU A 9 5.52 4.73 -7.72
N GLU A 10 6.21 5.00 -8.81
CA GLU A 10 5.63 4.72 -10.13
C GLU A 10 5.63 3.23 -10.37
N SER A 11 4.49 2.69 -10.83
CA SER A 11 4.34 1.27 -11.09
C SER A 11 4.51 0.99 -12.57
N ARG A 12 5.12 -0.14 -12.87
CA ARG A 12 5.24 -0.64 -14.25
C ARG A 12 3.98 -1.34 -14.72
N TYR A 13 3.01 -1.50 -13.84
CA TYR A 13 1.83 -2.31 -14.08
C TYR A 13 0.58 -1.45 -14.04
N SER A 14 -0.55 -2.02 -14.46
CA SER A 14 -1.83 -1.34 -14.31
C SER A 14 -2.18 -1.22 -12.83
N VAL A 15 -3.19 -0.41 -12.53
CA VAL A 15 -3.69 -0.29 -11.16
C VAL A 15 -4.07 -1.67 -10.61
N HIS A 16 -4.87 -2.42 -11.37
CA HIS A 16 -5.35 -3.72 -10.93
C HIS A 16 -4.19 -4.71 -10.72
N GLN A 17 -3.26 -4.76 -11.68
CA GLN A 17 -2.11 -5.65 -11.57
C GLN A 17 -1.20 -5.27 -10.40
N THR A 18 -1.00 -3.98 -10.18
CA THR A 18 -0.20 -3.51 -9.04
C THR A 18 -0.80 -4.02 -7.73
N MET A 19 -2.13 -3.91 -7.60
CA MET A 19 -2.81 -4.37 -6.39
C MET A 19 -2.75 -5.90 -6.25
N ASP A 20 -2.91 -6.64 -7.37
CA ASP A 20 -2.79 -8.10 -7.31
C ASP A 20 -1.41 -8.51 -6.84
N ARG A 21 -0.37 -7.87 -7.38
CA ARG A 21 1.01 -8.17 -6.99
C ARG A 21 1.24 -7.85 -5.51
N LEU A 22 0.74 -6.71 -5.05
CA LEU A 22 0.91 -6.32 -3.66
C LEU A 22 0.21 -7.31 -2.73
N GLU A 23 -1.03 -7.70 -3.05
CA GLU A 23 -1.73 -8.69 -2.25
C GLU A 23 -0.95 -9.99 -2.12
N GLU A 24 -0.42 -10.46 -3.23
CA GLU A 24 0.32 -11.71 -3.23
C GLU A 24 1.58 -11.61 -2.37
N LEU A 25 2.32 -10.50 -2.51
CA LEU A 25 3.53 -10.30 -1.71
C LEU A 25 3.21 -10.22 -0.21
N LEU A 26 2.14 -9.52 0.15
CA LEU A 26 1.74 -9.38 1.54
C LEU A 26 1.31 -10.72 2.12
N ARG A 27 0.49 -11.48 1.39
CA ARG A 27 0.05 -12.78 1.86
C ARG A 27 1.22 -13.74 2.03
N GLY A 28 2.22 -13.63 1.14
CA GLY A 28 3.42 -14.47 1.25
C GLY A 28 4.23 -14.19 2.51
N LYS A 29 4.05 -13.03 3.12
CA LYS A 29 4.71 -12.69 4.38
C LYS A 29 3.78 -12.84 5.58
N GLY A 30 2.61 -13.44 5.40
CA GLY A 30 1.67 -13.63 6.49
C GLY A 30 0.94 -12.38 6.91
N ILE A 31 0.96 -11.34 6.08
CA ILE A 31 0.27 -10.09 6.39
C ILE A 31 -1.18 -10.21 5.94
N LYS A 32 -2.10 -9.82 6.80
CA LYS A 32 -3.52 -9.97 6.56
C LYS A 32 -4.05 -8.87 5.66
N ILE A 33 -4.86 -9.26 4.67
CA ILE A 33 -5.59 -8.31 3.83
C ILE A 33 -6.96 -8.11 4.48
N PHE A 34 -7.26 -6.88 4.90
CA PHE A 34 -8.54 -6.58 5.54
C PHE A 34 -9.60 -6.22 4.53
N ALA A 35 -9.22 -5.44 3.50
CA ALA A 35 -10.19 -4.99 2.52
C ALA A 35 -9.46 -4.49 1.27
N ARG A 36 -10.17 -4.53 0.15
CA ARG A 36 -9.68 -3.95 -1.10
C ARG A 36 -10.87 -3.26 -1.75
N PHE A 37 -10.72 -1.97 -2.05
CA PHE A 37 -11.80 -1.17 -2.62
C PHE A 37 -11.42 -0.73 -4.02
N ASP A 38 -12.34 -0.93 -4.97
CA ASP A 38 -12.20 -0.41 -6.33
C ASP A 38 -12.97 0.91 -6.37
N GLN A 39 -12.25 2.02 -6.19
CA GLN A 39 -12.89 3.33 -6.11
C GLN A 39 -13.53 3.72 -7.43
N ALA A 40 -12.92 3.35 -8.56
CA ALA A 40 -13.47 3.65 -9.86
C ALA A 40 -14.78 2.91 -10.09
N ALA A 41 -14.87 1.65 -9.64
CA ALA A 41 -16.10 0.88 -9.75
C ALA A 41 -17.20 1.46 -8.87
N GLU A 42 -16.85 1.90 -7.66
CA GLU A 42 -17.82 2.54 -6.76
C GLU A 42 -18.37 3.82 -7.38
N ALA A 43 -17.48 4.62 -7.99
CA ALA A 43 -17.91 5.85 -8.65
C ALA A 43 -18.85 5.54 -9.81
N LEU A 44 -18.51 4.53 -10.61
CA LEU A 44 -19.34 4.17 -11.77
C LEU A 44 -20.73 3.71 -11.34
N ALA A 45 -20.84 3.06 -10.18
CA ALA A 45 -22.11 2.61 -9.66
C ALA A 45 -23.08 3.76 -9.38
N VAL A 46 -22.55 4.99 -9.18
CA VAL A 46 -23.38 6.17 -8.98
C VAL A 46 -23.29 7.11 -10.18
N GLY A 47 -22.87 6.59 -11.34
CA GLY A 47 -22.90 7.35 -12.58
C GLY A 47 -21.73 8.28 -12.83
N ILE A 48 -20.62 8.11 -12.11
CA ILE A 48 -19.45 8.98 -12.22
C ILE A 48 -18.28 8.18 -12.81
N ALA A 49 -17.72 8.67 -13.91
CA ALA A 49 -16.53 8.03 -14.49
C ALA A 49 -15.29 8.63 -13.87
N MET A 50 -14.35 7.77 -13.46
CA MET A 50 -13.05 8.23 -12.97
C MET A 50 -11.96 7.26 -13.41
N PRO A 51 -10.70 7.69 -13.45
CA PRO A 51 -9.61 6.79 -13.81
C PRO A 51 -9.48 5.66 -12.80
N PRO A 52 -8.82 4.55 -13.18
CA PRO A 52 -8.61 3.44 -12.24
C PRO A 52 -7.99 3.91 -10.93
N MET A 53 -8.53 3.38 -9.83
CA MET A 53 -8.05 3.70 -8.49
C MET A 53 -8.54 2.61 -7.54
N GLU A 54 -7.60 2.02 -6.79
CA GLU A 54 -7.93 0.97 -5.82
C GLU A 54 -7.18 1.20 -4.53
N LEU A 55 -7.83 0.94 -3.40
CA LEU A 55 -7.25 1.08 -2.08
C LEU A 55 -7.18 -0.29 -1.41
N LEU A 56 -6.01 -0.63 -0.87
CA LEU A 56 -5.82 -1.88 -0.15
C LEU A 56 -5.56 -1.56 1.32
N ILE A 57 -6.25 -2.28 2.21
CA ILE A 57 -6.09 -2.12 3.65
C ILE A 57 -5.56 -3.44 4.20
N PHE A 58 -4.42 -3.37 4.90
CA PHE A 58 -3.72 -4.57 5.31
C PHE A 58 -2.95 -4.32 6.61
N GLY A 59 -2.56 -5.40 7.27
CA GLY A 59 -1.79 -5.28 8.49
C GLY A 59 -1.51 -6.63 9.11
N ASP A 60 -0.65 -6.60 10.13
CA ASP A 60 -0.28 -7.79 10.87
C ASP A 60 -0.64 -7.57 12.34
N PRO A 61 -1.72 -8.23 12.83
CA PRO A 61 -2.12 -8.06 14.22
C PRO A 61 -1.03 -8.44 15.22
N LYS A 62 -0.13 -9.33 14.86
CA LYS A 62 0.96 -9.71 15.77
C LYS A 62 1.92 -8.53 15.99
N THR A 63 2.12 -7.70 14.97
CA THR A 63 2.97 -6.51 15.08
C THR A 63 2.19 -5.33 15.62
N GLY A 64 0.98 -5.11 15.09
CA GLY A 64 0.22 -3.90 15.38
C GLY A 64 -0.44 -3.89 16.74
N SER A 65 -0.98 -5.04 17.19
CA SER A 65 -1.75 -5.04 18.43
C SER A 65 -0.95 -4.64 19.65
N PRO A 66 0.27 -5.18 19.88
CA PRO A 66 1.06 -4.74 21.03
C PRO A 66 1.37 -3.23 20.98
N LEU A 67 1.59 -2.70 19.77
CA LEU A 67 1.91 -1.29 19.62
C LEU A 67 0.70 -0.42 19.90
N MET A 68 -0.50 -0.86 19.50
CA MET A 68 -1.71 -0.10 19.79
C MET A 68 -2.04 -0.09 21.27
N ILE A 69 -1.67 -1.14 21.98
CA ILE A 69 -1.83 -1.16 23.44
C ILE A 69 -0.93 -0.10 24.07
N LYS A 70 0.32 -0.02 23.59
CA LYS A 70 1.29 0.93 24.14
C LYS A 70 1.05 2.35 23.66
N TYR A 71 0.62 2.51 22.41
CA TYR A 71 0.39 3.81 21.79
C TYR A 71 -1.02 3.85 21.19
N PRO A 72 -2.05 4.05 22.02
CA PRO A 72 -3.43 3.91 21.53
C PRO A 72 -3.79 4.79 20.35
N SER A 73 -3.22 6.01 20.26
CA SER A 73 -3.55 6.89 19.14
C SER A 73 -3.04 6.35 17.81
N LEU A 74 -2.04 5.46 17.84
CA LEU A 74 -1.53 4.84 16.62
C LEU A 74 -2.64 4.12 15.86
N ALA A 75 -3.66 3.64 16.57
CA ALA A 75 -4.74 2.88 15.95
C ALA A 75 -5.53 3.70 14.94
N ILE A 76 -5.42 5.04 14.94
CA ILE A 76 -6.09 5.84 13.90
C ILE A 76 -5.40 5.67 12.54
N ASP A 77 -4.10 5.33 12.55
CA ASP A 77 -3.31 5.15 11.33
C ASP A 77 -3.11 3.68 10.98
N LEU A 78 -3.71 2.78 11.73
CA LEU A 78 -3.69 1.34 11.43
C LEU A 78 -5.12 0.87 11.18
N PRO A 79 -5.32 -0.11 10.30
CA PRO A 79 -4.33 -0.85 9.51
C PRO A 79 -3.62 0.03 8.49
N LEU A 80 -2.57 -0.51 7.90
CA LEU A 80 -1.84 0.19 6.84
C LEU A 80 -2.67 0.24 5.56
N LYS A 81 -2.36 1.19 4.69
CA LYS A 81 -3.10 1.40 3.45
C LYS A 81 -2.15 1.67 2.30
N ALA A 82 -2.53 1.21 1.12
CA ALA A 82 -1.81 1.52 -0.11
C ALA A 82 -2.83 1.83 -1.20
N LEU A 83 -2.57 2.90 -1.94
CA LEU A 83 -3.47 3.40 -2.98
C LEU A 83 -2.78 3.27 -4.33
N ALA A 84 -3.36 2.49 -5.24
CA ALA A 84 -2.89 2.44 -6.61
C ALA A 84 -3.83 3.30 -7.46
N TRP A 85 -3.27 4.22 -8.26
CA TRP A 85 -4.09 5.15 -9.02
C TRP A 85 -3.39 5.54 -10.31
N GLU A 86 -4.19 5.91 -11.29
CA GLU A 86 -3.68 6.29 -12.61
C GLU A 86 -3.85 7.79 -12.78
N SER A 87 -2.77 8.47 -13.18
CA SER A 87 -2.76 9.91 -13.38
C SER A 87 -3.38 10.28 -14.72
N GLU A 88 -3.57 11.59 -14.95
CA GLU A 88 -4.07 12.09 -16.21
C GLU A 88 -3.17 11.71 -17.38
N GLU A 89 -1.88 11.51 -17.11
CA GLU A 89 -0.91 11.13 -18.12
C GLU A 89 -0.82 9.62 -18.31
N LYS A 90 -1.75 8.88 -17.71
CA LYS A 90 -1.81 7.42 -17.81
C LYS A 90 -0.66 6.71 -17.11
N LYS A 91 0.01 7.38 -16.18
CA LYS A 91 1.01 6.75 -15.34
C LYS A 91 0.34 6.21 -14.09
N VAL A 92 0.82 5.04 -13.64
CA VAL A 92 0.27 4.39 -12.46
C VAL A 92 1.22 4.57 -11.29
N TYR A 93 0.67 4.95 -10.15
CA TYR A 93 1.44 5.15 -8.93
C TYR A 93 0.86 4.30 -7.80
N LEU A 94 1.74 3.87 -6.91
CA LEU A 94 1.36 3.26 -5.63
C LEU A 94 1.75 4.24 -4.55
N SER A 95 0.75 4.79 -3.86
CA SER A 95 0.95 5.81 -2.84
C SER A 95 0.61 5.24 -1.47
N PHE A 96 1.39 5.63 -0.47
CA PHE A 96 1.17 5.15 0.89
C PHE A 96 1.77 6.15 1.88
N ASN A 97 1.31 6.09 3.11
CA ASN A 97 1.87 6.92 4.15
C ASN A 97 3.24 6.37 4.54
N SER A 98 4.25 7.25 4.52
CA SER A 98 5.57 6.88 4.99
C SER A 98 5.47 6.33 6.41
N THR A 99 6.12 5.19 6.68
CA THR A 99 6.09 4.64 8.04
C THR A 99 6.76 5.58 9.03
N ASP A 100 7.79 6.32 8.59
CA ASP A 100 8.41 7.32 9.45
C ASP A 100 7.42 8.41 9.86
N TYR A 101 6.51 8.77 8.95
CA TYR A 101 5.56 9.84 9.22
C TYR A 101 4.62 9.48 10.38
N PHE A 102 3.94 8.34 10.29
CA PHE A 102 2.97 8.03 11.35
C PHE A 102 3.64 7.51 12.61
N VAL A 103 4.81 6.88 12.49
CA VAL A 103 5.59 6.50 13.66
C VAL A 103 5.99 7.77 14.43
N GLY A 104 6.46 8.80 13.72
CA GLY A 104 6.81 10.08 14.35
C GLY A 104 5.60 10.80 14.91
N ARG A 105 4.47 10.74 14.20
CA ARG A 105 3.23 11.39 14.65
C ARG A 105 2.81 10.91 16.04
N HIS A 106 2.98 9.63 16.31
CA HIS A 106 2.52 9.02 17.56
C HIS A 106 3.66 8.72 18.51
N HIS A 107 4.86 9.17 18.20
CA HIS A 107 6.06 9.02 19.04
C HIS A 107 6.36 7.55 19.34
N VAL A 108 6.16 6.69 18.33
CA VAL A 108 6.43 5.25 18.46
C VAL A 108 7.95 5.03 18.41
N ALA A 109 8.46 4.21 19.33
CA ALA A 109 9.89 3.90 19.36
C ALA A 109 10.23 2.90 18.25
N GLY A 110 11.39 3.11 17.60
CA GLY A 110 11.89 2.19 16.59
C GLY A 110 11.20 2.35 15.25
N GLU A 111 11.35 1.34 14.41
CA GLU A 111 10.79 1.35 13.06
C GLU A 111 10.07 0.04 12.77
N PRO A 112 8.99 -0.23 13.51
CA PRO A 112 8.35 -1.55 13.45
C PRO A 112 7.68 -1.87 12.11
N PHE A 113 7.39 -0.86 11.29
CA PHE A 113 6.69 -1.07 10.03
C PHE A 113 7.59 -0.89 8.80
N LYS A 114 8.87 -0.57 9.01
CA LYS A 114 9.78 -0.27 7.90
C LYS A 114 9.86 -1.39 6.85
N PRO A 115 9.88 -2.67 7.23
CA PRO A 115 9.99 -3.75 6.23
C PRO A 115 8.85 -3.76 5.22
N VAL A 116 7.68 -3.20 5.55
CA VAL A 116 6.55 -3.16 4.63
C VAL A 116 6.87 -2.31 3.40
N GLU A 117 7.66 -1.25 3.57
CA GLU A 117 7.99 -0.39 2.42
C GLU A 117 8.76 -1.14 1.34
N GLY A 118 9.54 -2.15 1.71
CA GLY A 118 10.20 -3.00 0.74
C GLY A 118 9.24 -3.82 -0.10
N LEU A 119 8.16 -4.29 0.50
CA LEU A 119 7.14 -5.04 -0.23
C LEU A 119 6.39 -4.14 -1.21
N LEU A 120 6.12 -2.90 -0.79
CA LEU A 120 5.47 -1.93 -1.67
C LEU A 120 6.35 -1.63 -2.88
N ALA A 121 7.65 -1.49 -2.66
CA ALA A 121 8.59 -1.26 -3.76
C ALA A 121 8.62 -2.44 -4.73
N GLN A 122 8.57 -3.66 -4.20
CA GLN A 122 8.53 -4.85 -5.06
C GLN A 122 7.27 -4.92 -5.90
N ALA A 123 6.14 -4.45 -5.36
CA ALA A 123 4.87 -4.55 -6.07
C ALA A 123 4.85 -3.72 -7.35
N VAL A 124 5.59 -2.61 -7.39
CA VAL A 124 5.57 -1.70 -8.53
C VAL A 124 6.69 -1.95 -9.53
N ASP A 125 7.69 -2.74 -9.15
CA ASP A 125 8.90 -2.86 -9.94
C ASP A 125 8.91 -4.13 -10.78
N GLU A 126 9.86 -4.18 -11.71
CA GLU A 126 10.04 -5.33 -12.56
C GLU A 126 10.48 -6.53 -11.74
N GLU A 127 10.09 -7.72 -12.19
CA GLU A 127 10.55 -8.92 -11.54
C GLU A 127 12.07 -8.94 -11.50
N PRO A 128 12.67 -9.41 -10.41
CA PRO A 128 14.10 -9.59 -10.40
C PRO A 128 14.47 -10.50 -11.55
N GLY A 129 15.49 -10.13 -12.21
CA GLY A 129 15.84 -10.82 -13.40
C GLY A 129 15.98 -12.31 -13.24
N PRO A 130 16.01 -12.93 -14.16
CA PRO A 130 15.82 -14.27 -14.47
C PRO A 130 16.27 -15.23 -13.57
N ALA A 131 16.42 -14.49 -13.25
CA ALA A 131 16.36 -14.71 -12.70
C ALA A 131 15.62 -14.42 -12.46
N GLN A 132 15.68 -14.17 -12.77
CA GLN A 132 14.91 -13.65 -12.55
C GLN A 132 14.20 -13.59 -13.00
N ALA A 133 14.45 -13.84 -13.48
CA ALA A 133 13.71 -13.80 -13.76
C ALA A 133 13.34 -13.97 -14.30
N LYS A 134 13.47 -14.36 -14.64
CA LYS A 134 12.93 -14.55 -15.08
C LYS A 134 12.20 -14.88 -15.23
N GLY A 135 12.16 -15.12 -15.34
CA GLY A 135 11.47 -15.29 -15.46
C GLY A 135 10.80 -15.31 -15.57
N ARG A 136 10.52 -15.54 -15.64
CA ARG A 136 9.81 -15.64 -15.69
C ARG A 136 9.21 -16.00 -16.00
#